data_641581c1935bd4c24f8bafcd4878ca09
#
_entry.id   641581c1935bd4c24f8bafcd4878ca09
#
_cell.length_a   1.000
_cell.length_b   1.000
_cell.length_c   1.000
_cell.angle_alpha   90.00
_cell.angle_beta   90.00
_cell.angle_gamma   90.00
#
_symmetry.space_group_name_H-M   'P 1'
#
loop_
_entity.id
_entity.type
_entity.pdbx_description
1 polymer ?
#
loop_
_entity_poly.entity_id
_entity_poly.type
_entity_poly.pdbx_seq_one_letter_code
_entity_poly.pdbx_strand_id
1 'polypeptide(L)'
;HHLDPTYDSVILHVASDIDAVPTRSNGEIIPQMELHYPPYLLENYEELIRADRYPACFRIIPQLPSFLLHSWLSTLQVERFENKTQQIEKHLHEYNQDWEYAFFITLARNFGFGVNSDTFELWAKSVPLAAVNKHRDNLFQIEAFFFGQAGLLQELPVDAYTENMIKEYNYLKQKFGLQPSSDCRWRFLRLRPSNFPHIRIAQLACLYHRSQGLFSQLMEAES
;
A
#
# COMPACT_ATOMS: atom_id res chain seq x y z
N HIS A 1 -13.68 16.82 29.35
CA HIS A 1 -13.50 15.94 28.17
C HIS A 1 -14.36 14.67 28.26
N HIS A 2 -14.60 14.12 29.48
CA HIS A 2 -15.38 12.89 29.70
C HIS A 2 -16.87 12.94 29.30
N LEU A 3 -17.40 14.13 28.97
CA LEU A 3 -18.76 14.32 28.47
C LEU A 3 -18.82 14.68 26.99
N ASP A 4 -17.67 14.66 26.28
CA ASP A 4 -17.60 15.00 24.86
C ASP A 4 -17.75 13.73 24.01
N PRO A 5 -18.82 13.60 23.21
CA PRO A 5 -19.07 12.43 22.37
C PRO A 5 -17.96 12.11 21.36
N THR A 6 -17.08 13.06 21.05
CA THR A 6 -15.93 12.81 20.18
C THR A 6 -14.96 11.77 20.72
N TYR A 7 -14.97 11.55 22.05
CA TYR A 7 -14.13 10.54 22.69
C TYR A 7 -14.79 9.16 22.81
N ASP A 8 -16.05 9.00 22.40
CA ASP A 8 -16.74 7.70 22.47
C ASP A 8 -16.12 6.63 21.55
N SER A 9 -15.36 7.04 20.54
CA SER A 9 -14.61 6.14 19.65
C SER A 9 -13.27 5.66 20.20
N VAL A 10 -12.85 6.14 21.38
CA VAL A 10 -11.59 5.72 22.01
C VAL A 10 -11.70 4.27 22.47
N ILE A 11 -10.80 3.42 21.99
CA ILE A 11 -10.78 1.98 22.31
C ILE A 11 -9.85 1.63 23.49
N LEU A 12 -8.82 2.46 23.73
CA LEU A 12 -7.83 2.29 24.78
C LEU A 12 -7.31 3.66 25.22
N HIS A 13 -7.29 3.90 26.53
CA HIS A 13 -6.63 5.06 27.13
C HIS A 13 -5.25 4.65 27.66
N VAL A 14 -4.21 5.32 27.19
CA VAL A 14 -2.82 5.09 27.61
C VAL A 14 -2.32 6.33 28.33
N ALA A 15 -1.83 6.17 29.55
CA ALA A 15 -1.29 7.26 30.36
C ALA A 15 0.00 6.84 31.05
N SER A 16 0.85 7.79 31.43
CA SER A 16 2.04 7.55 32.26
C SER A 16 1.68 7.35 33.74
N ASP A 17 0.52 7.89 34.14
CA ASP A 17 0.00 7.80 35.49
C ASP A 17 -1.54 7.81 35.38
N ILE A 18 -2.19 6.81 35.98
CA ILE A 18 -3.64 6.65 35.91
C ILE A 18 -4.24 7.23 37.18
N ASP A 19 -4.79 8.43 37.06
CA ASP A 19 -5.41 9.17 38.16
C ASP A 19 -6.96 9.12 38.17
N ALA A 20 -7.57 8.68 37.06
CA ALA A 20 -9.01 8.61 36.89
C ALA A 20 -9.46 7.45 36.00
N VAL A 21 -10.73 7.07 36.11
CA VAL A 21 -11.35 6.06 35.23
C VAL A 21 -12.16 6.79 34.15
N PRO A 22 -11.70 6.84 32.90
CA PRO A 22 -12.44 7.48 31.82
C PRO A 22 -13.64 6.62 31.42
N THR A 23 -14.77 7.29 31.21
CA THR A 23 -16.00 6.66 30.75
C THR A 23 -16.49 7.33 29.46
N ARG A 24 -17.17 6.57 28.62
CA ARG A 24 -17.90 7.09 27.47
C ARG A 24 -19.15 7.85 27.89
N SER A 25 -19.77 8.55 26.97
CA SER A 25 -21.04 9.26 27.20
C SER A 25 -22.18 8.32 27.66
N ASN A 26 -22.11 7.02 27.31
CA ASN A 26 -23.06 5.99 27.73
C ASN A 26 -22.73 5.35 29.10
N GLY A 27 -21.66 5.81 29.77
CA GLY A 27 -21.21 5.27 31.06
C GLY A 27 -20.31 4.03 30.99
N GLU A 28 -19.98 3.54 29.78
CA GLU A 28 -19.07 2.41 29.60
C GLU A 28 -17.63 2.83 29.94
N ILE A 29 -16.92 2.00 30.69
CA ILE A 29 -15.53 2.24 31.06
C ILE A 29 -14.63 1.99 29.84
N ILE A 30 -13.74 2.94 29.55
CA ILE A 30 -12.72 2.80 28.52
C ILE A 30 -11.55 2.01 29.13
N PRO A 31 -11.09 0.90 28.49
CA PRO A 31 -9.91 0.17 28.94
C PRO A 31 -8.70 1.09 29.07
N GLN A 32 -7.92 0.90 30.13
CA GLN A 32 -6.73 1.71 30.42
C GLN A 32 -5.48 0.86 30.45
N MET A 33 -4.36 1.47 30.06
CA MET A 33 -3.03 0.91 30.20
C MET A 33 -2.08 1.98 30.70
N GLU A 34 -1.38 1.69 31.78
CA GLU A 34 -0.30 2.54 32.27
C GLU A 34 1.00 2.20 31.55
N LEU A 35 1.68 3.21 31.03
CA LEU A 35 2.93 3.06 30.31
C LEU A 35 4.08 3.62 31.13
N HIS A 36 4.86 2.74 31.74
CA HIS A 36 6.09 3.12 32.41
C HIS A 36 7.23 3.21 31.40
N TYR A 37 7.92 4.33 31.37
CA TYR A 37 9.09 4.53 30.52
C TYR A 37 10.26 5.11 31.35
N PRO A 38 11.52 4.77 31.04
CA PRO A 38 12.67 5.35 31.69
C PRO A 38 12.76 6.87 31.44
N PRO A 39 13.04 7.70 32.47
CA PRO A 39 13.09 9.18 32.32
C PRO A 39 14.02 9.67 31.23
N TYR A 40 15.14 8.97 30.98
CA TYR A 40 16.10 9.35 29.95
C TYR A 40 15.48 9.36 28.53
N LEU A 41 14.39 8.62 28.30
CA LEU A 41 13.72 8.64 26.97
C LEU A 41 13.06 9.98 26.72
N LEU A 42 12.47 10.59 27.74
CA LEU A 42 11.85 11.91 27.62
C LEU A 42 12.92 12.98 27.39
N GLU A 43 14.03 12.94 28.15
CA GLU A 43 15.15 13.86 28.00
C GLU A 43 15.75 13.78 26.58
N ASN A 44 16.03 12.57 26.11
CA ASN A 44 16.52 12.37 24.73
C ASN A 44 15.52 12.83 23.66
N TYR A 45 14.22 12.63 23.88
CA TYR A 45 13.19 13.10 22.97
C TYR A 45 13.12 14.62 22.89
N GLU A 46 13.24 15.33 24.04
CA GLU A 46 13.29 16.78 24.08
C GLU A 46 14.53 17.34 23.37
N GLU A 47 15.69 16.68 23.51
CA GLU A 47 16.90 17.05 22.78
C GLU A 47 16.71 16.87 21.26
N LEU A 48 16.06 15.77 20.81
CA LEU A 48 15.76 15.53 19.41
C LEU A 48 14.83 16.58 18.81
N ILE A 49 13.79 17.00 19.55
CA ILE A 49 12.86 18.06 19.10
C ILE A 49 13.58 19.41 18.99
N ARG A 50 14.48 19.71 19.92
CA ARG A 50 15.22 20.99 19.94
C ARG A 50 16.39 21.02 18.94
N ALA A 51 16.67 19.92 18.26
CA ALA A 51 17.75 19.85 17.29
C ALA A 51 17.52 20.82 16.12
N ASP A 52 18.49 21.69 15.87
CA ASP A 52 18.46 22.72 14.83
C ASP A 52 18.67 22.19 13.42
N ARG A 53 19.08 20.91 13.28
CA ARG A 53 19.35 20.25 12.00
C ARG A 53 18.84 18.81 11.98
N TYR A 54 18.45 18.37 10.80
CA TYR A 54 18.03 16.99 10.55
C TYR A 54 19.10 16.24 9.74
N PRO A 55 19.43 14.98 10.09
CA PRO A 55 18.93 14.21 11.26
C PRO A 55 19.54 14.72 12.57
N ALA A 56 18.84 14.57 13.68
CA ALA A 56 19.31 15.05 15.00
C ALA A 56 20.68 14.49 15.40
N CYS A 57 21.04 13.31 14.88
CA CYS A 57 22.34 12.67 15.09
C CYS A 57 23.46 13.18 14.14
N PHE A 58 23.23 14.23 13.34
CA PHE A 58 24.17 14.70 12.32
C PHE A 58 25.57 15.02 12.86
N ARG A 59 25.69 15.41 14.14
CA ARG A 59 26.98 15.70 14.80
C ARG A 59 27.78 14.45 15.15
N ILE A 60 27.08 13.32 15.37
CA ILE A 60 27.69 12.06 15.82
C ILE A 60 28.17 11.23 14.63
N ILE A 61 27.37 11.22 13.54
CA ILE A 61 27.65 10.39 12.36
C ILE A 61 29.07 10.56 11.82
N PRO A 62 29.61 11.78 11.64
CA PRO A 62 30.98 11.96 11.15
C PRO A 62 32.07 11.47 12.08
N GLN A 63 31.76 11.25 13.36
CA GLN A 63 32.71 10.78 14.39
C GLN A 63 32.75 9.24 14.48
N LEU A 64 31.80 8.57 13.84
CA LEU A 64 31.77 7.11 13.84
C LEU A 64 32.86 6.54 12.94
N PRO A 65 33.54 5.45 13.37
CA PRO A 65 34.48 4.75 12.51
C PRO A 65 33.80 4.30 11.19
N SER A 66 34.48 4.52 10.08
CA SER A 66 33.96 4.17 8.74
C SER A 66 33.53 2.70 8.65
N PHE A 67 34.26 1.81 9.32
CA PHE A 67 33.91 0.38 9.39
C PHE A 67 32.51 0.15 9.99
N LEU A 68 32.17 0.85 11.09
CA LEU A 68 30.85 0.74 11.71
C LEU A 68 29.74 1.25 10.79
N LEU A 69 29.97 2.37 10.10
CA LEU A 69 29.01 2.92 9.14
C LEU A 69 28.76 1.96 7.97
N HIS A 70 29.84 1.42 7.40
CA HIS A 70 29.71 0.46 6.29
C HIS A 70 29.05 -0.85 6.73
N SER A 71 29.42 -1.38 7.89
CA SER A 71 28.80 -2.59 8.45
C SER A 71 27.30 -2.38 8.68
N TRP A 72 26.94 -1.25 9.28
CA TRP A 72 25.53 -0.92 9.54
C TRP A 72 24.73 -0.74 8.25
N LEU A 73 25.25 0.00 7.28
CA LEU A 73 24.60 0.19 5.97
C LEU A 73 24.41 -1.15 5.24
N SER A 74 25.43 -2.04 5.29
CA SER A 74 25.33 -3.37 4.71
C SER A 74 24.24 -4.21 5.40
N THR A 75 24.17 -4.16 6.73
CA THR A 75 23.12 -4.86 7.49
C THR A 75 21.73 -4.35 7.11
N LEU A 76 21.52 -3.04 7.04
CA LEU A 76 20.25 -2.45 6.61
C LEU A 76 19.88 -2.83 5.17
N GLN A 77 20.87 -2.97 4.28
CA GLN A 77 20.65 -3.40 2.93
C GLN A 77 20.17 -4.86 2.88
N VAL A 78 20.83 -5.75 3.62
CA VAL A 78 20.44 -7.16 3.72
C VAL A 78 19.03 -7.29 4.30
N GLU A 79 18.75 -6.63 5.42
CA GLU A 79 17.43 -6.62 6.06
C GLU A 79 16.34 -6.12 5.10
N ARG A 80 16.63 -5.09 4.31
CA ARG A 80 15.70 -4.60 3.29
C ARG A 80 15.42 -5.63 2.21
N PHE A 81 16.42 -6.39 1.77
CA PHE A 81 16.23 -7.46 0.79
C PHE A 81 15.47 -8.62 1.39
N GLU A 82 15.79 -9.04 2.61
CA GLU A 82 15.07 -10.10 3.32
C GLU A 82 13.58 -9.77 3.47
N ASN A 83 13.25 -8.56 3.91
CA ASN A 83 11.86 -8.11 4.02
C ASN A 83 11.11 -8.16 2.68
N LYS A 84 11.77 -7.79 1.57
CA LYS A 84 11.18 -7.87 0.23
C LYS A 84 11.01 -9.31 -0.24
N THR A 85 12.00 -10.16 0.02
CA THR A 85 11.94 -11.59 -0.29
C THR A 85 10.78 -12.26 0.43
N GLN A 86 10.64 -12.02 1.74
CA GLN A 86 9.52 -12.55 2.53
C GLN A 86 8.15 -12.14 1.97
N GLN A 87 8.01 -10.90 1.47
CA GLN A 87 6.76 -10.47 0.84
C GLN A 87 6.46 -11.25 -0.45
N ILE A 88 7.48 -11.48 -1.28
CA ILE A 88 7.32 -12.26 -2.51
C ILE A 88 7.02 -13.72 -2.19
N GLU A 89 7.73 -14.34 -1.24
CA GLU A 89 7.49 -15.71 -0.77
C GLU A 89 6.07 -15.88 -0.24
N LYS A 90 5.57 -14.90 0.50
CA LYS A 90 4.18 -14.89 0.96
C LYS A 90 3.20 -14.93 -0.22
N HIS A 91 3.40 -14.11 -1.25
CA HIS A 91 2.55 -14.15 -2.44
C HIS A 91 2.67 -15.47 -3.18
N LEU A 92 3.86 -16.03 -3.33
CA LEU A 92 4.07 -17.34 -3.94
C LEU A 92 3.30 -18.43 -3.19
N HIS A 93 3.37 -18.42 -1.86
CA HIS A 93 2.63 -19.38 -1.04
C HIS A 93 1.11 -19.20 -1.17
N GLU A 94 0.61 -17.96 -1.17
CA GLU A 94 -0.82 -17.64 -1.32
C GLU A 94 -1.37 -18.06 -2.70
N TYR A 95 -0.55 -18.02 -3.76
CA TYR A 95 -0.96 -18.25 -5.16
C TYR A 95 -0.30 -19.47 -5.81
N ASN A 96 -0.09 -20.53 -5.03
CA ASN A 96 0.37 -21.84 -5.53
C ASN A 96 1.65 -21.78 -6.37
N GLN A 97 2.62 -20.97 -5.97
CA GLN A 97 3.91 -20.79 -6.65
C GLN A 97 3.79 -20.15 -8.05
N ASP A 98 2.73 -19.39 -8.30
CA ASP A 98 2.57 -18.62 -9.54
C ASP A 98 3.43 -17.35 -9.49
N TRP A 99 4.60 -17.41 -10.11
CA TRP A 99 5.56 -16.31 -10.18
C TRP A 99 5.04 -15.11 -10.98
N GLU A 100 4.28 -15.34 -12.05
CA GLU A 100 3.72 -14.25 -12.85
C GLU A 100 2.70 -13.44 -12.04
N TYR A 101 1.88 -14.14 -11.24
CA TYR A 101 0.91 -13.50 -10.38
C TYR A 101 1.57 -12.78 -9.19
N ALA A 102 2.52 -13.41 -8.52
CA ALA A 102 3.28 -12.79 -7.44
C ALA A 102 4.04 -11.54 -7.92
N PHE A 103 4.61 -11.60 -9.12
CA PHE A 103 5.25 -10.45 -9.76
C PHE A 103 4.25 -9.32 -10.05
N PHE A 104 3.08 -9.65 -10.64
CA PHE A 104 2.04 -8.67 -10.93
C PHE A 104 1.57 -7.94 -9.66
N ILE A 105 1.31 -8.67 -8.57
CA ILE A 105 0.91 -8.10 -7.29
C ILE A 105 2.00 -7.15 -6.75
N THR A 106 3.25 -7.59 -6.78
CA THR A 106 4.40 -6.80 -6.32
C THR A 106 4.59 -5.54 -7.17
N LEU A 107 4.46 -5.64 -8.48
CA LEU A 107 4.53 -4.51 -9.40
C LEU A 107 3.40 -3.52 -9.12
N ALA A 108 2.16 -3.98 -9.04
CA ALA A 108 0.99 -3.17 -8.77
C ALA A 108 1.12 -2.42 -7.43
N ARG A 109 1.54 -3.11 -6.36
CA ARG A 109 1.81 -2.50 -5.06
C ARG A 109 2.76 -1.29 -5.19
N ASN A 110 3.82 -1.43 -5.98
CA ASN A 110 4.79 -0.36 -6.20
C ASN A 110 4.22 0.81 -7.02
N PHE A 111 3.24 0.57 -7.91
CA PHE A 111 2.52 1.64 -8.61
C PHE A 111 1.68 2.52 -7.67
N GLY A 112 1.40 2.07 -6.47
CA GLY A 112 0.71 2.85 -5.43
C GLY A 112 1.54 3.95 -4.77
N PHE A 113 2.86 4.00 -5.00
CA PHE A 113 3.79 5.04 -4.53
C PHE A 113 3.63 5.40 -3.05
N GLY A 114 3.50 4.41 -2.20
CA GLY A 114 3.35 4.55 -0.75
C GLY A 114 1.91 4.80 -0.32
N VAL A 115 1.27 5.87 -0.78
CA VAL A 115 -0.08 6.28 -0.31
C VAL A 115 -1.17 5.27 -0.66
N ASN A 116 -1.11 4.69 -1.85
CA ASN A 116 -2.06 3.69 -2.35
C ASN A 116 -1.46 2.28 -2.48
N SER A 117 -0.27 2.02 -1.95
CA SER A 117 0.41 0.74 -2.14
C SER A 117 -0.43 -0.46 -1.68
N ASP A 118 -1.02 -0.37 -0.49
CA ASP A 118 -1.86 -1.45 0.05
C ASP A 118 -3.16 -1.62 -0.75
N THR A 119 -3.75 -0.50 -1.21
CA THR A 119 -4.94 -0.54 -2.06
C THR A 119 -4.63 -1.16 -3.43
N PHE A 120 -3.48 -0.82 -4.04
CA PHE A 120 -3.03 -1.46 -5.28
C PHE A 120 -2.76 -2.95 -5.11
N GLU A 121 -2.21 -3.39 -3.98
CA GLU A 121 -2.04 -4.80 -3.68
C GLU A 121 -3.38 -5.53 -3.57
N LEU A 122 -4.34 -4.98 -2.81
CA LEU A 122 -5.69 -5.54 -2.68
C LEU A 122 -6.39 -5.63 -4.04
N TRP A 123 -6.30 -4.56 -4.83
CA TRP A 123 -6.82 -4.55 -6.19
C TRP A 123 -6.18 -5.62 -7.06
N ALA A 124 -4.85 -5.71 -7.07
CA ALA A 124 -4.13 -6.68 -7.89
C ALA A 124 -4.52 -8.14 -7.54
N LYS A 125 -4.74 -8.42 -6.27
CA LYS A 125 -5.24 -9.72 -5.79
C LYS A 125 -6.66 -10.03 -6.26
N SER A 126 -7.45 -9.04 -6.65
CA SER A 126 -8.79 -9.22 -7.22
C SER A 126 -8.78 -9.36 -8.74
N VAL A 127 -7.68 -9.02 -9.42
CA VAL A 127 -7.58 -9.07 -10.88
C VAL A 127 -7.38 -10.51 -11.37
N PRO A 128 -8.29 -11.05 -12.21
CA PRO A 128 -8.17 -12.42 -12.71
C PRO A 128 -7.16 -12.49 -13.87
N LEU A 129 -5.86 -12.55 -13.61
CA LEU A 129 -4.82 -12.51 -14.64
C LEU A 129 -5.03 -13.55 -15.75
N ALA A 130 -5.50 -14.76 -15.43
CA ALA A 130 -5.80 -15.79 -16.41
C ALA A 130 -6.88 -15.37 -17.42
N ALA A 131 -7.85 -14.54 -16.99
CA ALA A 131 -8.85 -13.98 -17.89
C ALA A 131 -8.27 -12.78 -18.67
N VAL A 132 -7.53 -11.91 -18.01
CA VAL A 132 -6.86 -10.75 -18.64
C VAL A 132 -5.88 -11.21 -19.74
N ASN A 133 -5.12 -12.28 -19.50
CA ASN A 133 -4.17 -12.83 -20.46
C ASN A 133 -4.85 -13.30 -21.77
N LYS A 134 -6.11 -13.73 -21.73
CA LYS A 134 -6.89 -14.09 -22.95
C LYS A 134 -7.28 -12.89 -23.80
N HIS A 135 -7.17 -11.68 -23.26
CA HIS A 135 -7.55 -10.42 -23.89
C HIS A 135 -6.35 -9.46 -24.02
N ARG A 136 -5.13 -10.00 -23.94
CA ARG A 136 -3.90 -9.23 -23.86
C ARG A 136 -3.62 -8.40 -25.11
N ASP A 137 -4.11 -8.80 -26.24
CA ASP A 137 -4.01 -8.12 -27.53
C ASP A 137 -4.90 -6.85 -27.63
N ASN A 138 -5.85 -6.69 -26.70
CA ASN A 138 -6.80 -5.58 -26.71
C ASN A 138 -6.65 -4.69 -25.47
N LEU A 139 -5.98 -3.55 -25.63
CA LEU A 139 -5.77 -2.58 -24.54
C LEU A 139 -7.08 -2.15 -23.87
N PHE A 140 -8.12 -1.89 -24.68
CA PHE A 140 -9.41 -1.45 -24.16
C PHE A 140 -10.05 -2.48 -23.23
N GLN A 141 -9.92 -3.77 -23.53
CA GLN A 141 -10.42 -4.83 -22.65
C GLN A 141 -9.59 -4.96 -21.38
N ILE A 142 -8.26 -4.79 -21.46
CA ILE A 142 -7.41 -4.76 -20.27
C ILE A 142 -7.79 -3.58 -19.36
N GLU A 143 -8.01 -2.40 -19.94
CA GLU A 143 -8.48 -1.23 -19.18
C GLU A 143 -9.84 -1.51 -18.54
N ALA A 144 -10.78 -2.10 -19.27
CA ALA A 144 -12.09 -2.47 -18.74
C ALA A 144 -11.96 -3.44 -17.53
N PHE A 145 -11.08 -4.45 -17.61
CA PHE A 145 -10.78 -5.33 -16.47
C PHE A 145 -10.20 -4.55 -15.29
N PHE A 146 -9.19 -3.75 -15.54
CA PHE A 146 -8.42 -3.08 -14.49
C PHE A 146 -9.26 -2.02 -13.77
N PHE A 147 -9.89 -1.12 -14.52
CA PHE A 147 -10.76 -0.09 -13.94
C PHE A 147 -12.01 -0.67 -13.28
N GLY A 148 -12.58 -1.72 -13.88
CA GLY A 148 -13.75 -2.38 -13.35
C GLY A 148 -13.47 -3.09 -12.02
N GLN A 149 -12.37 -3.86 -11.94
CA GLN A 149 -11.94 -4.50 -10.69
C GLN A 149 -11.51 -3.49 -9.62
N ALA A 150 -11.02 -2.31 -10.03
CA ALA A 150 -10.69 -1.22 -9.12
C ALA A 150 -11.89 -0.48 -8.55
N GLY A 151 -13.09 -0.69 -9.10
CA GLY A 151 -14.30 0.05 -8.73
C GLY A 151 -14.30 1.51 -9.18
N LEU A 152 -13.37 1.91 -10.06
CA LEU A 152 -13.19 3.32 -10.46
C LEU A 152 -14.06 3.76 -11.64
N LEU A 153 -14.76 2.86 -12.32
CA LEU A 153 -15.56 3.22 -13.50
C LEU A 153 -16.72 4.20 -13.18
N GLN A 154 -17.20 4.19 -11.94
CA GLN A 154 -18.27 5.10 -11.50
C GLN A 154 -17.76 6.51 -11.15
N GLU A 155 -16.46 6.67 -10.94
CA GLU A 155 -15.82 7.93 -10.54
C GLU A 155 -15.21 8.68 -11.75
N LEU A 156 -15.19 8.05 -12.92
CA LEU A 156 -14.66 8.66 -14.13
C LEU A 156 -15.68 9.63 -14.76
N PRO A 157 -15.21 10.65 -15.51
CA PRO A 157 -16.10 11.51 -16.30
C PRO A 157 -16.93 10.66 -17.27
N VAL A 158 -18.21 10.96 -17.36
CA VAL A 158 -19.14 10.27 -18.27
C VAL A 158 -18.90 10.81 -19.68
N ASP A 159 -18.08 10.09 -20.45
CA ASP A 159 -17.87 10.30 -21.88
C ASP A 159 -18.14 8.98 -22.63
N ALA A 160 -18.12 9.06 -23.95
CA ALA A 160 -18.39 7.88 -24.81
C ALA A 160 -17.37 6.75 -24.57
N TYR A 161 -16.13 7.07 -24.22
CA TYR A 161 -15.10 6.08 -23.93
C TYR A 161 -15.41 5.33 -22.64
N THR A 162 -15.68 6.06 -21.58
CA THR A 162 -16.03 5.51 -20.26
C THR A 162 -17.32 4.70 -20.31
N GLU A 163 -18.36 5.19 -21.03
CA GLU A 163 -19.59 4.43 -21.22
C GLU A 163 -19.36 3.07 -21.91
N ASN A 164 -18.52 3.05 -22.94
CA ASN A 164 -18.16 1.81 -23.60
C ASN A 164 -17.33 0.90 -22.72
N MET A 165 -16.42 1.45 -21.90
CA MET A 165 -15.63 0.68 -20.94
C MET A 165 -16.52 0.04 -19.86
N ILE A 166 -17.55 0.74 -19.38
CA ILE A 166 -18.55 0.19 -18.44
C ILE A 166 -19.31 -0.99 -19.08
N LYS A 167 -19.74 -0.84 -20.34
CA LYS A 167 -20.44 -1.92 -21.08
C LYS A 167 -19.54 -3.13 -21.26
N GLU A 168 -18.29 -2.91 -21.66
CA GLU A 168 -17.30 -3.96 -21.84
C GLU A 168 -17.01 -4.68 -20.52
N TYR A 169 -16.79 -3.93 -19.44
CA TYR A 169 -16.56 -4.53 -18.13
C TYR A 169 -17.77 -5.36 -17.67
N ASN A 170 -18.99 -4.88 -17.86
CA ASN A 170 -20.20 -5.65 -17.51
C ASN A 170 -20.29 -6.97 -18.28
N TYR A 171 -19.93 -6.96 -19.56
CA TYR A 171 -19.82 -8.18 -20.36
C TYR A 171 -18.75 -9.13 -19.81
N LEU A 172 -17.53 -8.63 -19.54
CA LEU A 172 -16.44 -9.41 -19.00
C LEU A 172 -16.76 -9.94 -17.59
N LYS A 173 -17.42 -9.12 -16.77
CA LYS A 173 -17.89 -9.49 -15.44
C LYS A 173 -18.82 -10.71 -15.48
N GLN A 174 -19.78 -10.70 -16.38
CA GLN A 174 -20.69 -11.84 -16.56
C GLN A 174 -19.96 -13.07 -17.13
N LYS A 175 -19.12 -12.87 -18.15
CA LYS A 175 -18.38 -13.93 -18.82
C LYS A 175 -17.47 -14.71 -17.90
N PHE A 176 -16.80 -14.02 -16.96
CA PHE A 176 -15.80 -14.60 -16.07
C PHE A 176 -16.24 -14.70 -14.60
N GLY A 177 -17.48 -14.33 -14.27
CA GLY A 177 -18.01 -14.37 -12.90
C GLY A 177 -17.27 -13.43 -11.93
N LEU A 178 -16.84 -12.25 -12.41
CA LEU A 178 -15.99 -11.36 -11.63
C LEU A 178 -16.76 -10.63 -10.53
N GLN A 179 -16.08 -10.36 -9.42
CA GLN A 179 -16.57 -9.49 -8.37
C GLN A 179 -15.55 -8.35 -8.18
N PRO A 180 -15.99 -7.08 -8.32
CA PRO A 180 -15.08 -5.95 -8.03
C PRO A 180 -14.69 -5.99 -6.57
N SER A 181 -13.47 -5.56 -6.26
CA SER A 181 -13.02 -5.46 -4.88
C SER A 181 -13.79 -4.37 -4.15
N SER A 182 -14.55 -4.73 -3.12
CA SER A 182 -15.26 -3.79 -2.24
C SER A 182 -14.32 -3.02 -1.29
N ASP A 183 -13.09 -3.52 -1.13
CA ASP A 183 -12.17 -3.05 -0.10
C ASP A 183 -11.16 -2.03 -0.61
N CYS A 184 -11.17 -1.76 -1.91
CA CYS A 184 -10.30 -0.76 -2.52
C CYS A 184 -10.74 0.67 -2.14
N ARG A 185 -10.03 1.25 -1.18
CA ARG A 185 -10.23 2.65 -0.77
C ARG A 185 -9.15 3.53 -1.37
N TRP A 186 -9.41 4.06 -2.54
CA TRP A 186 -8.47 4.92 -3.26
C TRP A 186 -8.33 6.29 -2.61
N ARG A 187 -7.07 6.73 -2.44
CA ARG A 187 -6.74 8.06 -1.91
C ARG A 187 -6.26 8.95 -3.05
N PHE A 188 -6.89 10.12 -3.20
CA PHE A 188 -6.53 11.14 -4.19
C PHE A 188 -5.89 12.36 -3.53
N LEU A 189 -6.23 12.61 -2.26
CA LEU A 189 -5.75 13.77 -1.52
C LEU A 189 -4.24 13.71 -1.29
N ARG A 190 -3.57 14.86 -1.44
CA ARG A 190 -2.11 15.04 -1.27
C ARG A 190 -1.26 14.26 -2.27
N LEU A 191 -1.82 13.92 -3.42
CA LEU A 191 -1.09 13.32 -4.54
C LEU A 191 -0.94 14.32 -5.67
N ARG A 192 0.18 14.21 -6.42
CA ARG A 192 0.30 14.89 -7.72
C ARG A 192 -0.66 14.23 -8.71
N PRO A 193 -1.27 14.98 -9.65
CA PRO A 193 -2.23 14.41 -10.61
C PRO A 193 -1.69 13.19 -11.38
N SER A 194 -0.40 13.19 -11.74
CA SER A 194 0.25 12.05 -12.41
C SER A 194 0.29 10.77 -11.56
N ASN A 195 0.04 10.87 -10.25
CA ASN A 195 0.03 9.74 -9.32
C ASN A 195 -1.38 9.36 -8.88
N PHE A 196 -2.41 9.94 -9.47
CA PHE A 196 -3.79 9.54 -9.18
C PHE A 196 -4.02 8.06 -9.55
N PRO A 197 -4.80 7.32 -8.77
CA PRO A 197 -5.04 5.89 -8.98
C PRO A 197 -5.47 5.56 -10.42
N HIS A 198 -6.40 6.31 -11.00
CA HIS A 198 -6.86 6.07 -12.37
C HIS A 198 -5.74 6.25 -13.42
N ILE A 199 -4.85 7.25 -13.25
CA ILE A 199 -3.69 7.43 -14.13
C ILE A 199 -2.72 6.26 -14.01
N ARG A 200 -2.48 5.79 -12.77
CA ARG A 200 -1.58 4.67 -12.51
C ARG A 200 -2.13 3.34 -13.02
N ILE A 201 -3.43 3.12 -12.90
CA ILE A 201 -4.10 1.94 -13.46
C ILE A 201 -4.02 1.94 -14.99
N ALA A 202 -4.28 3.08 -15.65
CA ALA A 202 -4.13 3.20 -17.09
C ALA A 202 -2.68 2.94 -17.58
N GLN A 203 -1.70 3.48 -16.85
CA GLN A 203 -0.28 3.21 -17.12
C GLN A 203 0.05 1.72 -16.98
N LEU A 204 -0.44 1.06 -15.95
CA LEU A 204 -0.23 -0.37 -15.73
C LEU A 204 -0.93 -1.22 -16.80
N ALA A 205 -2.14 -0.85 -17.22
CA ALA A 205 -2.85 -1.49 -18.32
C ALA A 205 -2.06 -1.39 -19.64
N CYS A 206 -1.56 -0.21 -19.94
CA CYS A 206 -0.71 0.03 -21.12
C CYS A 206 0.59 -0.77 -21.06
N LEU A 207 1.26 -0.79 -19.89
CA LEU A 207 2.46 -1.59 -19.68
C LEU A 207 2.18 -3.08 -19.90
N TYR A 208 1.09 -3.59 -19.32
CA TYR A 208 0.69 -4.98 -19.42
C TYR A 208 0.33 -5.38 -20.87
N HIS A 209 -0.33 -4.51 -21.60
CA HIS A 209 -0.65 -4.71 -23.01
C HIS A 209 0.60 -4.79 -23.88
N ARG A 210 1.57 -3.88 -23.67
CA ARG A 210 2.79 -3.78 -24.49
C ARG A 210 3.82 -4.87 -24.20
N SER A 211 3.86 -5.36 -22.98
CA SER A 211 4.81 -6.38 -22.57
C SER A 211 4.24 -7.78 -22.81
N GLN A 212 4.92 -8.61 -23.57
CA GLN A 212 4.54 -10.03 -23.73
C GLN A 212 5.23 -10.87 -22.66
N GLY A 213 4.61 -10.99 -21.45
CA GLY A 213 5.22 -11.73 -20.33
C GLY A 213 6.31 -10.91 -19.62
N LEU A 214 5.89 -9.88 -18.88
CA LEU A 214 6.78 -8.98 -18.14
C LEU A 214 7.76 -9.73 -17.23
N PHE A 215 7.29 -10.75 -16.51
CA PHE A 215 8.13 -11.56 -15.66
C PHE A 215 9.14 -12.39 -16.47
N SER A 216 8.69 -13.03 -17.54
CA SER A 216 9.56 -13.81 -18.43
C SER A 216 10.65 -12.95 -19.07
N GLN A 217 10.31 -11.74 -19.53
CA GLN A 217 11.29 -10.79 -20.08
C GLN A 217 12.35 -10.36 -19.06
N LEU A 218 11.98 -10.20 -17.80
CA LEU A 218 12.93 -9.89 -16.74
C LEU A 218 13.88 -11.06 -16.47
N MET A 219 13.36 -12.28 -16.48
CA MET A 219 14.18 -13.47 -16.29
C MET A 219 15.16 -13.70 -17.45
N GLU A 220 14.76 -13.39 -18.68
CA GLU A 220 15.63 -13.46 -19.86
C GLU A 220 16.71 -12.36 -19.86
N ALA A 221 16.44 -11.21 -19.26
CA ALA A 221 17.41 -10.11 -19.20
C ALA A 221 18.55 -10.33 -18.19
N GLU A 222 18.37 -11.24 -17.22
CA GLU A 222 19.41 -11.61 -16.24
C GLU A 222 20.28 -12.80 -16.67
N SER A 223 19.94 -13.45 -17.78
CA SER A 223 20.70 -14.59 -18.33
C SER A 223 21.64 -14.16 -19.45
#